data_95c88558a9c2fc88352e067bf1b4745f
#
_entry.id   95c88558a9c2fc88352e067bf1b4745f
#
_cell.length_a   1.000
_cell.length_b   1.000
_cell.length_c   1.000
_cell.angle_alpha   90.00
_cell.angle_beta   90.00
_cell.angle_gamma   90.00
#
_symmetry.space_group_name_H-M   'P 1'
#
loop_
_entity.id
_entity.type
_entity.pdbx_description
1 polymer ?
#
loop_
_entity_poly.entity_id
_entity_poly.type
_entity_poly.pdbx_seq_one_letter_code
_entity_poly.pdbx_strand_id
1 'polypeptide(L)'
;SNGAMARPNKGANYLGPFLGIVYEPQQATSPIAKRNTNETRPFQKYWFTEFTLGLGGKTLLEEWLQTQFNTPQGQPDYRKEHFTYYGAYSFHTHLLYRYARRWASGIGVGLFYGDYAHRVARMDKENGHTDEKHSPWSASIETRHEVYYGNVSVRVTLGYYLYRHMGYSANHGLEYPYHEQV
;
A
#
# COMPACT_ATOMS: atom_id res chain seq x y z
N SER A 1 14.44 -7.54 -12.46
CA SER A 1 13.12 -8.08 -12.68
C SER A 1 13.03 -9.44 -12.06
N ASN A 2 12.30 -9.65 -11.04
CA ASN A 2 12.24 -11.00 -10.69
C ASN A 2 11.04 -11.41 -9.97
N GLY A 3 10.17 -11.79 -10.77
CA GLY A 3 8.83 -12.16 -10.69
C GLY A 3 8.50 -13.48 -10.05
N ALA A 4 9.17 -13.94 -9.05
CA ALA A 4 8.64 -15.04 -8.26
C ALA A 4 7.63 -14.47 -7.27
N MET A 5 6.35 -14.57 -7.56
CA MET A 5 5.29 -14.19 -6.62
C MET A 5 5.37 -14.95 -5.29
N ALA A 6 5.97 -16.15 -5.30
CA ALA A 6 6.10 -17.01 -4.11
C ALA A 6 7.35 -16.72 -3.27
N ARG A 7 8.28 -15.91 -3.75
CA ARG A 7 9.52 -15.57 -3.04
C ARG A 7 9.63 -14.07 -2.86
N PRO A 8 9.83 -13.57 -1.63
CA PRO A 8 10.10 -12.17 -1.41
C PRO A 8 11.40 -11.78 -2.13
N ASN A 9 11.45 -10.61 -2.68
CA ASN A 9 12.65 -10.05 -3.30
C ASN A 9 12.78 -8.57 -2.92
N LYS A 10 13.93 -7.95 -3.21
CA LYS A 10 14.16 -6.51 -2.96
C LYS A 10 13.25 -5.59 -3.79
N GLY A 11 12.52 -6.14 -4.77
CA GLY A 11 11.53 -5.41 -5.56
C GLY A 11 10.15 -5.46 -4.92
N ALA A 12 9.36 -4.41 -5.08
CA ALA A 12 7.97 -4.39 -4.63
C ALA A 12 7.08 -5.12 -5.64
N ASN A 13 6.68 -6.33 -5.32
CA ASN A 13 5.67 -7.05 -6.08
C ASN A 13 4.34 -6.94 -5.35
N TYR A 14 3.51 -6.00 -5.78
CA TYR A 14 2.16 -5.87 -5.26
C TYR A 14 1.16 -6.28 -6.34
N LEU A 15 0.32 -7.25 -6.03
CA LEU A 15 -0.85 -7.58 -6.81
C LEU A 15 -2.05 -7.48 -5.88
N GLY A 16 -2.98 -6.58 -6.18
CA GLY A 16 -4.19 -6.43 -5.38
C GLY A 16 -5.33 -5.86 -6.18
N PRO A 17 -6.56 -6.38 -6.03
CA PRO A 17 -7.75 -5.72 -6.54
C PRO A 17 -8.06 -4.47 -5.72
N PHE A 18 -8.59 -3.44 -6.39
CA PHE A 18 -9.12 -2.24 -5.75
C PHE A 18 -10.62 -2.14 -6.01
N LEU A 19 -11.37 -1.87 -4.97
CA LEU A 19 -12.77 -1.48 -5.07
C LEU A 19 -12.89 -0.05 -4.56
N GLY A 20 -13.39 0.86 -5.39
CA GLY A 20 -13.60 2.26 -5.04
C GLY A 20 -15.06 2.65 -5.20
N ILE A 21 -15.59 3.40 -4.25
CA ILE A 21 -16.90 4.03 -4.32
C ILE A 21 -16.68 5.53 -4.32
N VAL A 22 -17.21 6.21 -5.33
CA VAL A 22 -17.19 7.68 -5.41
C VAL A 22 -18.58 8.18 -5.04
N TYR A 23 -18.64 9.01 -3.99
CA TYR A 23 -19.87 9.67 -3.58
C TYR A 23 -19.78 11.17 -3.91
N GLU A 24 -20.66 11.63 -4.79
CA GLU A 24 -20.77 13.03 -5.19
C GLU A 24 -22.05 13.63 -4.58
N PRO A 25 -21.95 14.45 -3.52
CA PRO A 25 -23.14 14.95 -2.79
C PRO A 25 -23.96 16.00 -3.55
N GLN A 26 -23.43 16.56 -4.62
CA GLN A 26 -24.17 17.47 -5.49
C GLN A 26 -24.45 16.81 -6.82
N GLN A 27 -25.61 17.09 -7.40
CA GLN A 27 -26.02 16.67 -8.75
C GLN A 27 -25.12 17.27 -9.84
N ALA A 28 -23.82 17.08 -9.71
CA ALA A 28 -22.93 17.20 -10.82
C ALA A 28 -23.36 16.08 -11.78
N THR A 29 -23.91 16.45 -12.91
CA THR A 29 -24.21 15.53 -14.02
C THR A 29 -23.00 14.64 -14.18
N SER A 30 -23.13 13.38 -13.71
CA SER A 30 -22.05 12.42 -13.73
C SER A 30 -21.47 12.36 -15.14
N PRO A 31 -20.16 12.49 -15.33
CA PRO A 31 -19.56 12.36 -16.65
C PRO A 31 -19.76 10.96 -17.25
N ILE A 32 -20.21 10.00 -16.44
CA ILE A 32 -20.51 8.62 -16.86
C ILE A 32 -21.95 8.50 -17.39
N ALA A 33 -22.86 9.40 -16.96
CA ALA A 33 -24.25 9.39 -17.43
C ALA A 33 -24.39 10.22 -18.70
N LYS A 34 -24.45 9.56 -19.83
CA LYS A 34 -24.86 10.06 -21.16
C LYS A 34 -23.96 11.14 -21.77
N ARG A 35 -22.98 10.67 -22.52
CA ARG A 35 -22.32 11.43 -23.58
C ARG A 35 -23.34 11.75 -24.69
N ASN A 36 -24.23 12.72 -24.43
CA ASN A 36 -24.84 13.47 -25.53
C ASN A 36 -23.82 14.49 -26.01
N THR A 37 -23.24 14.22 -27.13
CA THR A 37 -22.09 14.89 -27.76
C THR A 37 -22.32 16.37 -28.13
N ASN A 38 -23.46 16.97 -27.82
CA ASN A 38 -23.82 18.30 -28.29
C ASN A 38 -24.15 19.32 -27.19
N GLU A 39 -23.95 19.03 -25.88
CA GLU A 39 -24.19 20.02 -24.86
C GLU A 39 -22.86 20.63 -24.38
N THR A 40 -22.53 21.78 -24.93
CA THR A 40 -21.49 22.71 -24.43
C THR A 40 -21.91 23.40 -23.14
N ARG A 41 -22.31 22.62 -22.12
CA ARG A 41 -22.57 23.22 -20.81
C ARG A 41 -21.27 23.72 -20.19
N PRO A 42 -21.25 24.93 -19.60
CA PRO A 42 -20.10 25.41 -18.89
C PRO A 42 -19.77 24.48 -17.73
N PHE A 43 -18.48 24.15 -17.56
CA PHE A 43 -18.03 23.34 -16.46
C PHE A 43 -18.27 24.04 -15.13
N GLN A 44 -18.95 23.38 -14.19
CA GLN A 44 -19.11 23.84 -12.81
C GLN A 44 -18.11 23.16 -11.91
N LYS A 45 -17.48 23.93 -11.03
CA LYS A 45 -16.55 23.41 -10.03
C LYS A 45 -17.32 22.77 -8.89
N TYR A 46 -16.84 21.64 -8.36
CA TYR A 46 -17.51 20.93 -7.27
C TYR A 46 -16.54 20.14 -6.40
N TRP A 47 -17.00 19.85 -5.18
CA TRP A 47 -16.34 18.96 -4.24
C TRP A 47 -16.96 17.56 -4.34
N PHE A 48 -16.12 16.55 -4.18
CA PHE A 48 -16.58 15.16 -4.06
C PHE A 48 -15.68 14.38 -3.11
N THR A 49 -16.22 13.31 -2.54
CA THR A 49 -15.49 12.41 -1.65
C THR A 49 -15.34 11.06 -2.33
N GLU A 50 -14.16 10.49 -2.22
CA GLU A 50 -13.86 9.15 -2.71
C GLU A 50 -13.43 8.26 -1.55
N PHE A 51 -13.95 7.04 -1.51
CA PHE A 51 -13.56 5.99 -0.60
C PHE A 51 -12.93 4.85 -1.41
N THR A 52 -11.79 4.36 -0.94
CA THR A 52 -11.08 3.26 -1.60
C THR A 52 -10.77 2.18 -0.56
N LEU A 53 -11.12 0.95 -0.88
CA LEU A 53 -10.72 -0.24 -0.12
C LEU A 53 -9.68 -1.01 -0.93
N GLY A 54 -8.58 -1.36 -0.29
CA GLY A 54 -7.54 -2.19 -0.85
C GLY A 54 -7.43 -3.51 -0.10
N LEU A 55 -7.37 -4.60 -0.83
CA LEU A 55 -7.13 -5.95 -0.32
C LEU A 55 -5.91 -6.50 -1.02
N GLY A 56 -4.99 -7.04 -0.26
CA GLY A 56 -3.76 -7.59 -0.83
C GLY A 56 -3.12 -8.62 0.08
N GLY A 57 -2.03 -9.20 -0.39
CA GLY A 57 -1.21 -10.10 0.41
C GLY A 57 0.24 -9.94 0.04
N LYS A 58 1.12 -10.18 1.00
CA LYS A 58 2.56 -10.18 0.78
C LYS A 58 3.24 -11.31 1.53
N THR A 59 4.39 -11.72 1.02
CA THR A 59 5.36 -12.55 1.75
C THR A 59 6.39 -11.66 2.43
N LEU A 60 6.96 -12.11 3.53
CA LEU A 60 7.97 -11.35 4.28
C LEU A 60 9.38 -11.61 3.72
N LEU A 61 10.07 -10.53 3.37
CA LEU A 61 11.48 -10.59 2.96
C LEU A 61 12.35 -11.05 4.12
N GLU A 62 12.01 -10.66 5.33
CA GLU A 62 12.68 -11.03 6.57
C GLU A 62 12.66 -12.55 6.78
N GLU A 63 11.52 -13.22 6.53
CA GLU A 63 11.45 -14.68 6.59
C GLU A 63 12.35 -15.35 5.55
N TRP A 64 12.34 -14.83 4.33
CA TRP A 64 13.21 -15.35 3.27
C TRP A 64 14.68 -15.24 3.67
N LEU A 65 15.11 -14.11 4.19
CA LEU A 65 16.49 -13.90 4.59
C LEU A 65 16.88 -14.81 5.75
N GLN A 66 16.01 -14.97 6.74
CA GLN A 66 16.24 -15.89 7.85
C GLN A 66 16.47 -17.31 7.35
N THR A 67 15.62 -17.81 6.47
CA THR A 67 15.71 -19.20 5.98
C THR A 67 16.90 -19.43 5.05
N GLN A 68 17.30 -18.42 4.27
CA GLN A 68 18.40 -18.56 3.32
C GLN A 68 19.78 -18.41 3.96
N PHE A 69 19.92 -17.58 4.99
CA PHE A 69 21.22 -17.19 5.51
C PHE A 69 21.44 -17.52 6.98
N ASN A 70 20.40 -17.52 7.81
CA ASN A 70 20.52 -17.70 9.26
C ASN A 70 20.08 -19.08 9.76
N THR A 71 19.42 -19.87 8.91
CA THR A 71 18.99 -21.23 9.31
C THR A 71 20.09 -22.24 8.98
N PRO A 72 20.58 -23.01 9.97
CA PRO A 72 21.60 -24.02 9.76
C PRO A 72 21.13 -25.13 8.80
N GLN A 73 22.07 -25.71 8.08
CA GLN A 73 21.81 -26.87 7.23
C GLN A 73 21.28 -28.05 8.07
N GLY A 74 20.22 -28.69 7.60
CA GLY A 74 19.57 -29.80 8.31
C GLY A 74 18.37 -29.40 9.17
N GLN A 75 18.10 -28.10 9.31
CA GLN A 75 16.86 -27.64 9.95
C GLN A 75 15.69 -27.60 8.94
N PRO A 76 14.45 -27.83 9.39
CA PRO A 76 13.26 -27.89 8.50
C PRO A 76 13.06 -26.65 7.62
N ASP A 77 13.44 -25.49 8.13
CA ASP A 77 13.29 -24.22 7.44
C ASP A 77 14.54 -23.80 6.64
N TYR A 78 15.56 -24.68 6.51
CA TYR A 78 16.75 -24.37 5.73
C TYR A 78 16.40 -24.23 4.25
N ARG A 79 16.70 -23.06 3.68
CA ARG A 79 16.44 -22.71 2.28
C ARG A 79 14.99 -22.98 1.81
N LYS A 80 14.04 -22.69 2.69
CA LYS A 80 12.63 -22.83 2.40
C LYS A 80 12.24 -22.10 1.10
N GLU A 81 11.39 -22.73 0.31
CA GLU A 81 10.98 -22.20 -1.00
C GLU A 81 9.58 -21.56 -0.99
N HIS A 82 8.73 -21.98 -0.06
CA HIS A 82 7.36 -21.53 0.04
C HIS A 82 7.15 -20.72 1.32
N PHE A 83 6.65 -19.49 1.17
CA PHE A 83 6.44 -18.56 2.26
C PHE A 83 4.96 -18.29 2.50
N THR A 84 4.61 -18.00 3.73
CA THR A 84 3.25 -17.65 4.11
C THR A 84 2.86 -16.30 3.52
N TYR A 85 1.65 -16.23 2.97
CA TYR A 85 1.05 -14.97 2.56
C TYR A 85 0.32 -14.35 3.75
N TYR A 86 0.65 -13.11 4.04
CA TYR A 86 0.03 -12.32 5.08
C TYR A 86 -0.94 -11.32 4.46
N GLY A 87 -2.16 -11.25 5.00
CA GLY A 87 -3.17 -10.29 4.56
C GLY A 87 -2.72 -8.86 4.79
N ALA A 88 -3.02 -8.01 3.81
CA ALA A 88 -2.80 -6.57 3.87
C ALA A 88 -4.06 -5.86 3.41
N TYR A 89 -4.56 -4.94 4.22
CA TYR A 89 -5.81 -4.23 4.02
C TYR A 89 -5.55 -2.74 4.06
N SER A 90 -6.23 -1.98 3.22
CA SER A 90 -6.17 -0.53 3.28
C SER A 90 -7.53 0.11 3.07
N PHE A 91 -7.73 1.22 3.74
CA PHE A 91 -8.88 2.08 3.57
C PHE A 91 -8.38 3.51 3.38
N HIS A 92 -8.81 4.16 2.31
CA HIS A 92 -8.46 5.54 2.02
C HIS A 92 -9.74 6.35 1.82
N THR A 93 -9.74 7.56 2.32
CA THR A 93 -10.78 8.53 2.01
C THR A 93 -10.14 9.86 1.60
N HIS A 94 -10.64 10.44 0.51
CA HIS A 94 -10.13 11.70 -0.04
C HIS A 94 -11.28 12.66 -0.27
N LEU A 95 -11.09 13.91 0.14
CA LEU A 95 -11.93 15.04 -0.24
C LEU A 95 -11.23 15.76 -1.38
N LEU A 96 -11.87 15.78 -2.56
CA LEU A 96 -11.33 16.32 -3.78
C LEU A 96 -12.15 17.51 -4.27
N TYR A 97 -11.46 18.50 -4.79
CA TYR A 97 -12.05 19.66 -5.45
C TYR A 97 -11.75 19.62 -6.93
N ARG A 98 -12.79 19.45 -7.76
CA ARG A 98 -12.68 19.53 -9.19
C ARG A 98 -12.81 20.98 -9.65
N TYR A 99 -11.68 21.59 -9.90
CA TYR A 99 -11.60 23.02 -10.23
C TYR A 99 -11.58 23.31 -11.72
N ALA A 100 -11.37 22.29 -12.56
CA ALA A 100 -11.41 22.38 -14.01
C ALA A 100 -11.96 21.08 -14.62
N ARG A 101 -12.37 21.15 -15.88
CA ARG A 101 -12.92 20.00 -16.60
C ARG A 101 -12.00 18.77 -16.55
N ARG A 102 -10.69 18.98 -16.54
CA ARG A 102 -9.67 17.91 -16.57
C ARG A 102 -8.92 17.72 -15.26
N TRP A 103 -9.13 18.55 -14.25
CA TRP A 103 -8.27 18.59 -13.08
C TRP A 103 -9.05 18.55 -11.78
N ALA A 104 -8.63 17.68 -10.89
CA ALA A 104 -9.05 17.69 -9.49
C ALA A 104 -7.84 17.50 -8.57
N SER A 105 -7.89 18.10 -7.41
CA SER A 105 -6.89 17.91 -6.37
C SER A 105 -7.57 17.85 -5.02
N GLY A 106 -6.96 17.18 -4.08
CA GLY A 106 -7.52 17.06 -2.74
C GLY A 106 -6.56 16.49 -1.73
N ILE A 107 -7.10 16.32 -0.54
CA ILE A 107 -6.41 15.74 0.61
C ILE A 107 -7.20 14.54 1.12
N GLY A 108 -6.51 13.65 1.81
CA GLY A 108 -7.14 12.46 2.35
C GLY A 108 -6.36 11.86 3.50
N VAL A 109 -6.91 10.78 4.01
CA VAL A 109 -6.28 9.94 5.02
C VAL A 109 -6.30 8.49 4.57
N GLY A 110 -5.24 7.78 4.91
CA GLY A 110 -5.11 6.35 4.66
C GLY A 110 -4.94 5.60 5.97
N LEU A 111 -5.65 4.48 6.10
CA LEU A 111 -5.51 3.51 7.17
C LEU A 111 -5.06 2.19 6.56
N PHE A 112 -4.06 1.56 7.17
CA PHE A 112 -3.50 0.30 6.70
C PHE A 112 -3.48 -0.68 7.85
N TYR A 113 -3.80 -1.94 7.56
CA TYR A 113 -3.69 -3.04 8.48
C TYR A 113 -2.93 -4.18 7.81
N GLY A 114 -1.95 -4.75 8.52
CA GLY A 114 -1.16 -5.86 8.00
C GLY A 114 -0.97 -6.96 9.02
N ASP A 115 -1.47 -8.15 8.71
CA ASP A 115 -1.35 -9.34 9.58
C ASP A 115 0.10 -9.73 9.85
N TYR A 116 1.00 -9.36 8.94
CA TYR A 116 2.43 -9.65 9.05
C TYR A 116 3.14 -8.99 10.22
N ALA A 117 2.57 -7.95 10.83
CA ALA A 117 3.19 -7.25 11.94
C ALA A 117 3.48 -8.15 13.15
N HIS A 118 2.60 -9.10 13.42
CA HIS A 118 2.80 -10.07 14.51
C HIS A 118 3.97 -11.03 14.24
N ARG A 119 4.18 -11.38 12.97
CA ARG A 119 5.31 -12.24 12.59
C ARG A 119 6.63 -11.48 12.66
N VAL A 120 6.66 -10.24 12.16
CA VAL A 120 7.84 -9.36 12.27
C VAL A 120 8.21 -9.15 13.73
N ALA A 121 7.23 -8.86 14.61
CA ALA A 121 7.47 -8.71 16.05
C ALA A 121 8.12 -9.94 16.69
N ARG A 122 7.69 -11.14 16.27
CA ARG A 122 8.29 -12.39 16.77
C ARG A 122 9.73 -12.54 16.29
N MET A 123 9.99 -12.25 15.03
CA MET A 123 11.33 -12.34 14.44
C MET A 123 12.30 -11.33 15.06
N ASP A 124 11.86 -10.09 15.26
CA ASP A 124 12.67 -9.07 15.92
C ASP A 124 13.03 -9.50 17.35
N LYS A 125 12.08 -10.09 18.08
CA LYS A 125 12.33 -10.65 19.40
C LYS A 125 13.31 -11.83 19.38
N GLU A 126 13.18 -12.74 18.43
CA GLU A 126 14.09 -13.87 18.23
C GLU A 126 15.52 -13.39 17.91
N ASN A 127 15.67 -12.25 17.24
CA ASN A 127 16.93 -11.61 16.90
C ASN A 127 17.46 -10.64 17.98
N GLY A 128 16.84 -10.58 19.16
CA GLY A 128 17.29 -9.77 20.30
C GLY A 128 16.78 -8.32 20.33
N HIS A 129 15.91 -7.94 19.40
CA HIS A 129 15.31 -6.60 19.34
C HIS A 129 13.97 -6.57 20.08
N THR A 130 14.01 -6.57 21.42
CA THR A 130 12.79 -6.66 22.26
C THR A 130 12.10 -5.33 22.51
N ASP A 131 12.81 -4.22 22.35
CA ASP A 131 12.33 -2.88 22.73
C ASP A 131 11.60 -2.14 21.60
N GLU A 132 11.53 -2.75 20.41
CA GLU A 132 10.92 -2.14 19.25
C GLU A 132 9.39 -2.24 19.25
N LYS A 133 8.76 -1.14 18.83
CA LYS A 133 7.30 -1.08 18.75
C LYS A 133 6.81 -1.69 17.43
N HIS A 134 5.85 -2.58 17.56
CA HIS A 134 5.16 -3.20 16.43
C HIS A 134 3.67 -2.90 16.49
N SER A 135 3.11 -2.52 15.35
CA SER A 135 1.67 -2.32 15.21
C SER A 135 1.20 -2.86 13.86
N PRO A 136 0.12 -3.63 13.82
CA PRO A 136 -0.50 -4.00 12.55
C PRO A 136 -1.14 -2.81 11.83
N TRP A 137 -1.39 -1.71 12.54
CA TRP A 137 -2.00 -0.52 12.01
C TRP A 137 -0.96 0.52 11.61
N SER A 138 -1.24 1.19 10.50
CA SER A 138 -0.53 2.41 10.09
C SER A 138 -1.54 3.43 9.59
N ALA A 139 -1.21 4.71 9.76
CA ALA A 139 -2.06 5.82 9.31
C ALA A 139 -1.23 6.84 8.55
N SER A 140 -1.79 7.38 7.47
CA SER A 140 -1.17 8.40 6.63
C SER A 140 -2.09 9.60 6.41
N ILE A 141 -1.49 10.74 6.15
CA ILE A 141 -2.12 11.88 5.49
C ILE A 141 -1.70 11.85 4.03
N GLU A 142 -2.62 12.17 3.13
CA GLU A 142 -2.42 12.00 1.71
C GLU A 142 -2.81 13.26 0.94
N THR A 143 -2.11 13.52 -0.15
CA THR A 143 -2.52 14.48 -1.16
C THR A 143 -2.75 13.74 -2.47
N ARG A 144 -3.79 14.11 -3.19
CA ARG A 144 -4.12 13.48 -4.47
C ARG A 144 -4.31 14.51 -5.56
N HIS A 145 -3.82 14.16 -6.73
CA HIS A 145 -4.06 14.90 -7.96
C HIS A 145 -4.59 13.97 -9.04
N GLU A 146 -5.65 14.40 -9.72
CA GLU A 146 -6.30 13.62 -10.77
C GLU A 146 -6.40 14.41 -12.07
N VAL A 147 -6.13 13.71 -13.15
CA VAL A 147 -6.25 14.23 -14.53
C VAL A 147 -7.23 13.37 -15.30
N TYR A 148 -8.23 14.00 -15.90
CA TYR A 148 -9.30 13.34 -16.64
C TYR A 148 -9.15 13.52 -18.15
N TYR A 149 -9.17 12.40 -18.87
CA TYR A 149 -9.14 12.35 -20.33
C TYR A 149 -10.32 11.51 -20.85
N GLY A 150 -11.45 12.16 -21.08
CA GLY A 150 -12.67 11.45 -21.48
C GLY A 150 -13.12 10.44 -20.44
N ASN A 151 -13.05 9.17 -20.77
CA ASN A 151 -13.47 8.07 -19.88
C ASN A 151 -12.29 7.51 -19.03
N VAL A 152 -11.10 8.09 -19.20
CA VAL A 152 -9.90 7.64 -18.47
C VAL A 152 -9.48 8.73 -17.49
N SER A 153 -9.06 8.34 -16.29
CA SER A 153 -8.41 9.24 -15.35
C SER A 153 -7.06 8.68 -14.91
N VAL A 154 -6.11 9.57 -14.73
CA VAL A 154 -4.81 9.26 -14.11
C VAL A 154 -4.77 9.91 -12.76
N ARG A 155 -4.36 9.15 -11.74
CA ARG A 155 -4.32 9.57 -10.34
C ARG A 155 -2.91 9.44 -9.81
N VAL A 156 -2.48 10.45 -9.09
CA VAL A 156 -1.23 10.44 -8.34
C VAL A 156 -1.56 10.77 -6.88
N THR A 157 -1.16 9.90 -5.97
CA THR A 157 -1.33 10.09 -4.54
C THR A 157 0.04 10.09 -3.89
N LEU A 158 0.31 11.11 -3.07
CA LEU A 158 1.49 11.19 -2.23
C LEU A 158 1.03 11.15 -0.79
N GLY A 159 1.60 10.24 0.00
CA GLY A 159 1.23 10.04 1.40
C GLY A 159 2.43 10.17 2.33
N TYR A 160 2.18 10.68 3.53
CA TYR A 160 3.13 10.71 4.62
C TYR A 160 2.54 9.97 5.83
N TYR A 161 3.29 8.98 6.35
CA TYR A 161 2.85 8.22 7.51
C TYR A 161 2.94 9.06 8.78
N LEU A 162 1.81 9.26 9.44
CA LEU A 162 1.72 9.87 10.77
C LEU A 162 1.95 8.85 11.89
N TYR A 163 1.53 7.62 11.62
CA TYR A 163 1.67 6.51 12.55
C TYR A 163 2.10 5.26 11.78
N ARG A 164 3.26 4.72 12.12
CA ARG A 164 3.78 3.48 11.55
C ARG A 164 4.85 2.90 12.46
N HIS A 165 4.55 1.78 13.09
CA HIS A 165 5.47 1.05 13.95
C HIS A 165 5.67 -0.37 13.39
N MET A 166 6.73 -0.53 12.62
CA MET A 166 7.00 -1.76 11.87
C MET A 166 8.13 -2.59 12.47
N GLY A 167 8.67 -2.18 13.64
CA GLY A 167 9.79 -2.85 14.28
C GLY A 167 11.15 -2.48 13.69
N TYR A 168 12.17 -3.20 14.14
CA TYR A 168 13.57 -2.95 13.79
C TYR A 168 13.84 -3.26 12.31
N SER A 169 13.54 -4.48 11.90
CA SER A 169 13.87 -4.99 10.56
C SER A 169 13.30 -4.15 9.42
N ALA A 170 12.12 -3.56 9.62
CA ALA A 170 11.48 -2.73 8.58
C ALA A 170 12.01 -1.29 8.54
N ASN A 171 12.54 -0.77 9.64
CA ASN A 171 12.98 0.62 9.74
C ASN A 171 14.47 0.81 9.38
N HIS A 172 15.31 -0.16 9.71
CA HIS A 172 16.77 -0.05 9.53
C HIS A 172 17.26 -0.68 8.22
N GLY A 173 16.34 -1.20 7.41
CA GLY A 173 16.74 -2.07 6.31
C GLY A 173 17.39 -3.34 6.88
N LEU A 174 17.67 -4.27 6.00
CA LEU A 174 18.29 -5.51 6.43
C LEU A 174 19.79 -5.28 6.59
N GLU A 175 20.19 -4.76 7.73
CA GLU A 175 21.57 -4.95 8.22
C GLU A 175 21.72 -6.43 8.65
N TYR A 176 21.70 -7.31 7.64
CA TYR A 176 22.23 -8.62 7.86
C TYR A 176 23.76 -8.53 7.80
N PRO A 177 24.45 -9.22 8.69
CA PRO A 177 25.90 -9.26 8.69
C PRO A 177 26.40 -10.06 7.49
N TYR A 178 26.20 -9.52 6.30
CA TYR A 178 26.81 -10.05 5.08
C TYR A 178 28.34 -9.94 5.08
N HIS A 179 28.91 -9.27 6.09
CA HIS A 179 30.33 -8.94 6.13
C HIS A 179 31.17 -9.82 7.07
N GLU A 180 30.57 -10.77 7.79
CA GLU A 180 31.33 -11.60 8.74
C GLU A 180 31.50 -13.07 8.32
N GLN A 181 31.14 -13.44 7.10
CA GLN A 181 31.38 -14.79 6.59
C GLN A 181 32.16 -14.76 5.26
N VAL A 182 33.39 -14.24 5.32
CA VAL A 182 34.43 -14.54 4.34
C VAL A 182 35.68 -14.99 5.07
#